data_a069cfcc6f30a06ae290753ae38f2524
#
_entry.id   a069cfcc6f30a06ae290753ae38f2524
#
_cell.length_a   1.000
_cell.length_b   1.000
_cell.length_c   1.000
_cell.angle_alpha   90.00
_cell.angle_beta   90.00
_cell.angle_gamma   90.00
#
_symmetry.space_group_name_H-M   'P 1'
#
loop_
_entity.id
_entity.type
_entity.pdbx_description
1 polymer ?
#
loop_
_entity_poly.entity_id
_entity_poly.type
_entity_poly.pdbx_seq_one_letter_code
_entity_poly.pdbx_strand_id
1 'polypeptide(L)'
;MQTRIGYTIPTMLLIICSVLLIAGCSQKGTATKPNIIIILADDLGYGELGVYGQEKIETPHIDALAHSGMRFTQHYTGAPVCAPARGVLLTGLHTGHAHVRGNDEWASRGKVWSYEAMFEDPKLEGQRPLPDSVVTIAEILQDAGYRTGSVGKWGLGAPTTEGVPNKQGFDFFYGYNCQRQAHTYYPMHLWHNEEKVLLNNKMVAPRSNLAEGADPNDPASYADFKLNDYAPDLMHEKALSFIEENHKQPFFLYYASPIPHLPLQAPQKWVDHYTKKFGPEKPYTGKSYFPNQTPHATYAAMISYLDEQVGDLVKKLKELGVYENTIIMYTSDNGPTYTGGADTPFFDSAKPFKTEFGWGKGFLHEGGIRVPLIASWPGRIKAGSQSDHISSFYDYLATLTELAGTTTDVPTDGISFVPELLGETQKQHDFLYWEFPAYKGQQAVRMGKWKAIRKNIFSGNLITELYNLETDIQEQNNVAAQHPEIVKQIEAIMKQEHVPATIERFKIKQLGD
;
A
#
# COMPACT_ATOMS: atom_id res chain seq x y z
N MET A 1 34.30 88.60 -64.14
CA MET A 1 35.15 87.97 -63.12
C MET A 1 34.30 87.74 -61.87
N GLN A 2 33.68 86.68 -61.78
CA GLN A 2 32.83 86.33 -60.61
C GLN A 2 33.25 84.97 -60.08
N THR A 3 33.76 84.92 -58.87
CA THR A 3 34.17 83.79 -58.14
C THR A 3 32.95 83.22 -57.37
N ARG A 4 32.59 81.96 -57.67
CA ARG A 4 31.58 81.23 -56.90
C ARG A 4 32.26 80.43 -55.85
N ILE A 5 31.86 80.65 -54.57
CA ILE A 5 32.25 79.86 -53.40
C ILE A 5 31.25 78.74 -53.25
N GLY A 6 31.72 77.49 -53.31
CA GLY A 6 30.89 76.33 -53.09
C GLY A 6 30.94 75.91 -51.57
N TYR A 7 29.80 75.75 -50.97
CA TYR A 7 29.67 75.18 -49.63
C TYR A 7 29.38 73.66 -49.73
N THR A 8 30.25 72.88 -49.17
CA THR A 8 30.04 71.44 -48.98
C THR A 8 29.38 71.19 -47.59
N ILE A 9 28.20 70.55 -47.59
CA ILE A 9 27.48 70.10 -46.39
C ILE A 9 27.94 68.70 -46.11
N PRO A 10 28.38 68.36 -44.86
CA PRO A 10 28.66 66.99 -44.51
C PRO A 10 27.36 66.25 -44.15
N THR A 11 27.13 65.16 -44.86
CA THR A 11 26.01 64.23 -44.60
C THR A 11 26.25 63.47 -43.28
N MET A 12 25.45 63.79 -42.26
CA MET A 12 25.47 63.11 -40.98
C MET A 12 24.68 61.79 -41.08
N LEU A 13 25.37 60.68 -41.04
CA LEU A 13 24.79 59.32 -41.07
C LEU A 13 24.13 59.04 -39.75
N LEU A 14 22.81 59.04 -39.66
CA LEU A 14 22.04 58.61 -38.46
C LEU A 14 21.97 57.09 -38.45
N ILE A 15 22.78 56.47 -37.57
CA ILE A 15 22.66 55.04 -37.26
C ILE A 15 21.52 54.89 -36.25
N ILE A 16 20.34 54.42 -36.70
CA ILE A 16 19.23 54.01 -35.85
C ILE A 16 19.53 52.60 -35.38
N CYS A 17 20.02 52.48 -34.11
CA CYS A 17 20.06 51.21 -33.38
C CYS A 17 18.65 50.78 -33.03
N SER A 18 18.06 49.91 -33.81
CA SER A 18 16.81 49.20 -33.46
C SER A 18 17.13 48.15 -32.38
N VAL A 19 16.93 48.49 -31.12
CA VAL A 19 16.94 47.54 -30.01
C VAL A 19 15.67 46.70 -30.11
N LEU A 20 15.76 45.51 -30.70
CA LEU A 20 14.74 44.47 -30.64
C LEU A 20 14.67 43.98 -29.19
N LEU A 21 13.74 44.50 -28.39
CA LEU A 21 13.27 43.89 -27.15
C LEU A 21 12.59 42.56 -27.51
N ILE A 22 13.37 41.49 -27.47
CA ILE A 22 12.79 40.13 -27.42
C ILE A 22 12.11 40.02 -26.04
N ALA A 23 10.83 40.37 -25.99
CA ALA A 23 9.97 39.97 -24.88
C ALA A 23 9.86 38.44 -24.93
N GLY A 24 10.75 37.77 -24.23
CA GLY A 24 10.61 36.36 -23.95
C GLY A 24 9.32 36.18 -23.11
N CYS A 25 8.21 35.91 -23.80
CA CYS A 25 7.09 35.26 -23.14
C CYS A 25 7.61 33.93 -22.59
N SER A 26 8.03 33.92 -21.33
CA SER A 26 8.07 32.71 -20.53
C SER A 26 6.62 32.22 -20.51
N GLN A 27 6.23 31.38 -21.48
CA GLN A 27 5.12 30.49 -21.26
C GLN A 27 5.47 29.74 -19.99
N LYS A 28 4.80 30.05 -18.87
CA LYS A 28 4.64 29.08 -17.79
C LYS A 28 4.04 27.85 -18.45
N GLY A 29 4.90 26.91 -18.83
CA GLY A 29 4.46 25.60 -19.27
C GLY A 29 3.51 25.12 -18.19
N THR A 30 2.29 24.80 -18.56
CA THR A 30 1.39 24.06 -17.67
C THR A 30 2.22 22.88 -17.15
N ALA A 31 2.50 22.87 -15.85
CA ALA A 31 3.29 21.79 -15.26
C ALA A 31 2.63 20.48 -15.69
N THR A 32 3.38 19.64 -16.39
CA THR A 32 2.86 18.35 -16.84
C THR A 32 2.49 17.57 -15.59
N LYS A 33 1.25 17.06 -15.54
CA LYS A 33 0.79 16.21 -14.44
C LYS A 33 1.77 15.05 -14.29
N PRO A 34 2.24 14.72 -13.06
CA PRO A 34 3.13 13.57 -12.87
C PRO A 34 2.38 12.26 -13.11
N ASN A 35 3.08 11.25 -13.58
CA ASN A 35 2.60 9.88 -13.42
C ASN A 35 2.68 9.51 -11.94
N ILE A 36 1.76 8.67 -11.48
CA ILE A 36 1.65 8.27 -10.08
C ILE A 36 1.66 6.75 -10.01
N ILE A 37 2.58 6.18 -9.22
CA ILE A 37 2.62 4.75 -8.95
C ILE A 37 2.59 4.55 -7.43
N ILE A 38 1.61 3.80 -6.94
CA ILE A 38 1.58 3.28 -5.58
C ILE A 38 1.91 1.80 -5.66
N ILE A 39 2.98 1.38 -4.98
CA ILE A 39 3.35 -0.02 -4.79
C ILE A 39 2.97 -0.38 -3.36
N LEU A 40 1.97 -1.24 -3.22
CA LEU A 40 1.46 -1.69 -1.94
C LEU A 40 1.85 -3.16 -1.71
N ALA A 41 2.74 -3.41 -0.76
CA ALA A 41 3.03 -4.76 -0.27
C ALA A 41 1.88 -5.26 0.62
N ASP A 42 1.73 -6.57 0.73
CA ASP A 42 0.70 -7.25 1.53
C ASP A 42 1.35 -7.96 2.72
N ASP A 43 1.06 -7.53 3.96
CA ASP A 43 1.63 -8.06 5.20
C ASP A 43 3.14 -7.79 5.41
N LEU A 44 3.72 -6.78 4.79
CA LEU A 44 5.14 -6.47 4.97
C LEU A 44 5.35 -5.61 6.23
N GLY A 45 6.20 -6.09 7.14
CA GLY A 45 6.52 -5.41 8.38
C GLY A 45 7.42 -4.17 8.19
N TYR A 46 7.34 -3.23 9.14
CA TYR A 46 8.14 -2.01 9.12
C TYR A 46 9.66 -2.29 9.05
N GLY A 47 10.13 -3.33 9.74
CA GLY A 47 11.55 -3.69 9.83
C GLY A 47 12.04 -4.63 8.71
N GLU A 48 11.29 -4.85 7.63
CA GLU A 48 11.62 -5.84 6.60
C GLU A 48 12.38 -5.29 5.39
N LEU A 49 12.67 -4.00 5.36
CA LEU A 49 13.45 -3.34 4.30
C LEU A 49 14.83 -2.90 4.83
N GLY A 50 15.86 -2.97 3.98
CA GLY A 50 17.23 -2.58 4.34
C GLY A 50 17.31 -1.18 4.91
N VAL A 51 16.67 -0.18 4.27
CA VAL A 51 16.61 1.22 4.74
C VAL A 51 15.85 1.41 6.05
N TYR A 52 15.10 0.41 6.51
CA TYR A 52 14.44 0.37 7.82
C TYR A 52 15.15 -0.54 8.82
N GLY A 53 16.35 -1.03 8.49
CA GLY A 53 17.24 -1.76 9.38
C GLY A 53 17.20 -3.29 9.25
N GLN A 54 16.65 -3.84 8.16
CA GLN A 54 16.74 -5.26 7.86
C GLN A 54 18.14 -5.67 7.43
N GLU A 55 18.68 -6.74 8.03
CA GLU A 55 20.02 -7.24 7.73
C GLU A 55 20.00 -8.63 7.08
N LYS A 56 18.89 -9.37 7.19
CA LYS A 56 18.76 -10.74 6.70
C LYS A 56 18.17 -10.80 5.29
N ILE A 57 17.27 -9.87 4.96
CA ILE A 57 16.57 -9.79 3.68
C ILE A 57 17.19 -8.66 2.84
N GLU A 58 17.40 -8.88 1.57
CA GLU A 58 18.02 -7.94 0.65
C GLU A 58 16.95 -7.22 -0.18
N THR A 59 16.96 -5.85 -0.12
CA THR A 59 15.99 -5.00 -0.81
C THR A 59 16.67 -3.82 -1.52
N PRO A 60 17.70 -4.08 -2.37
CA PRO A 60 18.53 -3.02 -2.94
C PRO A 60 17.78 -2.03 -3.83
N HIS A 61 16.72 -2.45 -4.53
CA HIS A 61 15.96 -1.58 -5.43
C HIS A 61 14.99 -0.67 -4.66
N ILE A 62 14.31 -1.19 -3.63
CA ILE A 62 13.46 -0.40 -2.73
C ILE A 62 14.34 0.56 -1.90
N ASP A 63 15.51 0.11 -1.44
CA ASP A 63 16.48 0.95 -0.75
C ASP A 63 17.00 2.08 -1.67
N ALA A 64 17.20 1.80 -2.96
CA ALA A 64 17.57 2.82 -3.94
C ALA A 64 16.47 3.87 -4.16
N LEU A 65 15.17 3.49 -4.10
CA LEU A 65 14.07 4.47 -4.10
C LEU A 65 14.15 5.40 -2.90
N ALA A 66 14.42 4.87 -1.70
CA ALA A 66 14.58 5.69 -0.49
C ALA A 66 15.80 6.63 -0.60
N HIS A 67 16.92 6.15 -1.14
CA HIS A 67 18.11 6.97 -1.36
C HIS A 67 17.92 8.05 -2.43
N SER A 68 17.03 7.83 -3.41
CA SER A 68 16.68 8.81 -4.44
C SER A 68 15.47 9.69 -4.08
N GLY A 69 14.83 9.44 -2.95
CA GLY A 69 13.62 10.09 -2.49
C GLY A 69 13.62 10.37 -0.99
N MET A 70 12.47 10.20 -0.36
CA MET A 70 12.20 10.44 1.05
C MET A 70 11.70 9.16 1.73
N ARG A 71 12.23 8.87 2.92
CA ARG A 71 11.78 7.81 3.81
C ARG A 71 10.98 8.40 4.97
N PHE A 72 9.76 7.92 5.18
CA PHE A 72 8.93 8.31 6.33
C PHE A 72 9.16 7.37 7.51
N THR A 73 9.27 7.95 8.71
CA THR A 73 9.45 7.18 9.94
C THR A 73 8.15 6.98 10.71
N GLN A 74 7.11 7.75 10.43
CA GLN A 74 5.85 7.77 11.16
C GLN A 74 4.62 7.71 10.22
N HIS A 75 4.63 6.75 9.29
CA HIS A 75 3.50 6.50 8.40
C HIS A 75 2.64 5.34 8.90
N TYR A 76 1.32 5.51 8.83
CA TYR A 76 0.36 4.56 9.39
C TYR A 76 -0.61 4.05 8.32
N THR A 77 -0.85 2.74 8.32
CA THR A 77 -1.95 2.18 7.57
C THR A 77 -3.31 2.54 8.18
N GLY A 78 -4.38 2.42 7.38
CA GLY A 78 -5.74 2.70 7.83
C GLY A 78 -6.35 1.63 8.73
N ALA A 79 -5.83 0.41 8.72
CA ALA A 79 -6.33 -0.70 9.52
C ALA A 79 -5.28 -1.81 9.65
N PRO A 80 -5.37 -2.70 10.68
CA PRO A 80 -4.36 -3.73 10.90
C PRO A 80 -4.55 -4.99 10.02
N VAL A 81 -5.41 -4.93 8.97
CA VAL A 81 -5.65 -6.01 8.01
C VAL A 81 -6.02 -5.44 6.63
N CYS A 82 -5.87 -6.26 5.61
CA CYS A 82 -5.85 -5.90 4.18
C CYS A 82 -7.06 -5.10 3.68
N ALA A 83 -8.31 -5.65 3.69
CA ALA A 83 -9.44 -5.00 3.02
C ALA A 83 -9.75 -3.60 3.57
N PRO A 84 -9.90 -3.39 4.90
CA PRO A 84 -10.14 -2.06 5.42
C PRO A 84 -8.97 -1.11 5.20
N ALA A 85 -7.70 -1.57 5.27
CA ALA A 85 -6.55 -0.73 4.98
C ALA A 85 -6.59 -0.20 3.53
N ARG A 86 -6.85 -1.09 2.56
CA ARG A 86 -7.00 -0.75 1.13
C ARG A 86 -8.19 0.18 0.91
N GLY A 87 -9.33 -0.06 1.60
CA GLY A 87 -10.48 0.82 1.57
C GLY A 87 -10.16 2.23 2.08
N VAL A 88 -9.50 2.34 3.23
CA VAL A 88 -9.05 3.63 3.81
C VAL A 88 -8.12 4.38 2.85
N LEU A 89 -7.14 3.69 2.25
CA LEU A 89 -6.21 4.30 1.28
C LEU A 89 -6.97 4.90 0.08
N LEU A 90 -7.93 4.14 -0.48
CA LEU A 90 -8.63 4.55 -1.69
C LEU A 90 -9.74 5.58 -1.46
N THR A 91 -10.31 5.65 -0.26
CA THR A 91 -11.47 6.52 0.04
C THR A 91 -11.13 7.74 0.89
N GLY A 92 -9.94 7.79 1.51
CA GLY A 92 -9.56 8.90 2.38
C GLY A 92 -10.31 8.98 3.71
N LEU A 93 -10.99 7.92 4.13
CA LEU A 93 -11.79 7.87 5.36
C LEU A 93 -11.19 6.87 6.35
N HIS A 94 -10.94 7.30 7.60
CA HIS A 94 -10.48 6.38 8.65
C HIS A 94 -11.57 5.37 9.05
N THR A 95 -11.22 4.30 9.75
CA THR A 95 -12.15 3.19 10.03
C THR A 95 -13.37 3.54 10.89
N GLY A 96 -13.40 4.69 11.54
CA GLY A 96 -14.61 5.22 12.20
C GLY A 96 -15.66 5.73 11.23
N HIS A 97 -15.28 6.12 10.01
CA HIS A 97 -16.14 6.68 8.96
C HIS A 97 -16.23 5.77 7.72
N ALA A 98 -15.22 4.92 7.51
CA ALA A 98 -15.14 4.04 6.34
C ALA A 98 -16.29 3.03 6.28
N HIS A 99 -16.71 2.69 5.05
CA HIS A 99 -17.70 1.64 4.80
C HIS A 99 -17.15 0.25 5.10
N VAL A 100 -15.90 -0.03 4.73
CA VAL A 100 -15.21 -1.31 4.96
C VAL A 100 -14.30 -1.18 6.18
N ARG A 101 -14.67 -1.83 7.30
CA ARG A 101 -13.93 -1.75 8.59
C ARG A 101 -13.24 -3.06 8.98
N GLY A 102 -13.37 -4.11 8.16
CA GLY A 102 -12.78 -5.41 8.38
C GLY A 102 -12.84 -6.29 7.14
N ASN A 103 -12.20 -7.45 7.19
CA ASN A 103 -12.34 -8.46 6.12
C ASN A 103 -13.72 -9.10 6.20
N ASP A 104 -14.46 -9.12 5.07
CA ASP A 104 -15.78 -9.74 4.97
C ASP A 104 -15.95 -10.43 3.60
N GLU A 105 -15.86 -11.73 3.59
CA GLU A 105 -16.09 -12.56 2.40
C GLU A 105 -17.57 -12.66 2.02
N TRP A 106 -18.43 -11.93 2.70
CA TRP A 106 -19.88 -11.85 2.41
C TRP A 106 -20.56 -13.23 2.44
N ALA A 107 -20.41 -13.92 3.56
CA ALA A 107 -20.80 -15.32 3.77
C ALA A 107 -22.28 -15.64 3.50
N SER A 108 -23.18 -14.64 3.54
CA SER A 108 -24.61 -14.84 3.25
C SER A 108 -24.89 -15.27 1.80
N ARG A 109 -23.93 -15.18 0.89
CA ARG A 109 -24.04 -15.67 -0.50
C ARG A 109 -23.93 -17.18 -0.64
N GLY A 110 -23.43 -17.92 0.36
CA GLY A 110 -23.30 -19.37 0.31
C GLY A 110 -21.90 -19.89 0.60
N LYS A 111 -21.37 -20.82 -0.22
CA LYS A 111 -20.09 -21.49 -0.03
C LYS A 111 -18.87 -20.62 -0.40
N VAL A 112 -18.83 -19.37 0.08
CA VAL A 112 -17.75 -18.38 -0.20
C VAL A 112 -16.36 -18.81 0.33
N TRP A 113 -16.26 -19.94 1.04
CA TRP A 113 -15.01 -20.50 1.57
C TRP A 113 -14.51 -21.69 0.75
N SER A 114 -15.25 -22.13 -0.27
CA SER A 114 -14.87 -23.22 -1.17
C SER A 114 -14.26 -22.66 -2.44
N TYR A 115 -13.01 -23.00 -2.73
CA TYR A 115 -12.35 -22.62 -3.97
C TYR A 115 -13.02 -23.23 -5.21
N GLU A 116 -13.52 -24.47 -5.09
CA GLU A 116 -14.28 -25.14 -6.15
C GLU A 116 -15.56 -24.37 -6.47
N ALA A 117 -16.36 -24.05 -5.43
CA ALA A 117 -17.59 -23.28 -5.61
C ALA A 117 -17.33 -21.88 -6.19
N MET A 118 -16.29 -21.17 -5.72
CA MET A 118 -15.90 -19.87 -6.28
C MET A 118 -15.43 -19.95 -7.73
N PHE A 119 -14.77 -21.03 -8.09
CA PHE A 119 -14.32 -21.25 -9.47
C PHE A 119 -15.49 -21.49 -10.42
N GLU A 120 -16.49 -22.29 -9.97
CA GLU A 120 -17.69 -22.62 -10.73
C GLU A 120 -18.67 -21.45 -10.81
N ASP A 121 -18.87 -20.71 -9.72
CA ASP A 121 -19.79 -19.59 -9.64
C ASP A 121 -19.09 -18.30 -9.15
N PRO A 122 -18.78 -17.36 -10.06
CA PRO A 122 -18.18 -16.07 -9.72
C PRO A 122 -18.93 -15.26 -8.68
N LYS A 123 -20.24 -15.49 -8.50
CA LYS A 123 -21.02 -14.80 -7.46
C LYS A 123 -20.63 -15.19 -6.05
N LEU A 124 -19.92 -16.30 -5.86
CA LEU A 124 -19.38 -16.74 -4.57
C LEU A 124 -17.97 -16.20 -4.31
N GLU A 125 -17.33 -15.60 -5.32
CA GLU A 125 -15.99 -15.03 -5.22
C GLU A 125 -16.02 -13.58 -4.73
N GLY A 126 -14.99 -13.16 -4.00
CA GLY A 126 -14.77 -11.76 -3.60
C GLY A 126 -15.39 -11.37 -2.27
N GLN A 127 -15.12 -10.15 -1.87
CA GLN A 127 -15.57 -9.54 -0.62
C GLN A 127 -16.90 -8.80 -0.83
N ARG A 128 -17.50 -8.34 0.28
CA ARG A 128 -18.60 -7.40 0.23
C ARG A 128 -18.17 -6.14 -0.51
N PRO A 129 -18.95 -5.67 -1.49
CA PRO A 129 -18.55 -4.57 -2.35
C PRO A 129 -18.47 -3.23 -1.59
N LEU A 130 -17.50 -2.42 -1.99
CA LEU A 130 -17.54 -0.98 -1.77
C LEU A 130 -18.70 -0.43 -2.59
N PRO A 131 -19.61 0.36 -1.99
CA PRO A 131 -20.75 0.92 -2.73
C PRO A 131 -20.31 1.96 -3.76
N ASP A 132 -21.01 2.05 -4.87
CA ASP A 132 -20.82 3.05 -5.93
C ASP A 132 -20.94 4.50 -5.41
N SER A 133 -21.65 4.70 -4.30
CA SER A 133 -21.76 6.02 -3.63
C SER A 133 -20.51 6.45 -2.86
N VAL A 134 -19.52 5.56 -2.69
CA VAL A 134 -18.25 5.87 -2.02
C VAL A 134 -17.20 6.13 -3.08
N VAL A 135 -16.87 7.39 -3.28
CA VAL A 135 -15.92 7.82 -4.30
C VAL A 135 -14.50 7.42 -3.90
N THR A 136 -13.76 6.87 -4.85
CA THR A 136 -12.37 6.49 -4.70
C THR A 136 -11.42 7.52 -5.31
N ILE A 137 -10.16 7.44 -4.90
CA ILE A 137 -9.08 8.23 -5.49
C ILE A 137 -8.90 7.95 -6.99
N ALA A 138 -9.19 6.72 -7.44
CA ALA A 138 -9.08 6.35 -8.85
C ALA A 138 -10.12 7.07 -9.71
N GLU A 139 -11.35 7.24 -9.21
CA GLU A 139 -12.40 8.02 -9.88
C GLU A 139 -12.01 9.49 -10.00
N ILE A 140 -11.48 10.11 -8.91
CA ILE A 140 -11.00 11.49 -8.93
C ILE A 140 -9.86 11.67 -9.94
N LEU A 141 -8.93 10.74 -10.01
CA LEU A 141 -7.82 10.79 -10.95
C LEU A 141 -8.28 10.53 -12.39
N GLN A 142 -9.24 9.63 -12.62
CA GLN A 142 -9.84 9.40 -13.92
C GLN A 142 -10.54 10.67 -14.44
N ASP A 143 -11.34 11.33 -13.61
CA ASP A 143 -11.98 12.62 -13.92
C ASP A 143 -10.94 13.73 -14.17
N ALA A 144 -9.80 13.66 -13.50
CA ALA A 144 -8.66 14.55 -13.76
C ALA A 144 -7.88 14.19 -15.04
N GLY A 145 -8.30 13.18 -15.81
CA GLY A 145 -7.71 12.80 -17.10
C GLY A 145 -6.50 11.85 -16.98
N TYR A 146 -6.36 11.16 -15.87
CA TYR A 146 -5.39 10.07 -15.77
C TYR A 146 -5.93 8.79 -16.38
N ARG A 147 -5.06 8.01 -17.01
CA ARG A 147 -5.32 6.60 -17.29
C ARG A 147 -5.05 5.80 -16.03
N THR A 148 -6.05 5.09 -15.52
CA THR A 148 -5.99 4.43 -14.22
C THR A 148 -5.86 2.92 -14.36
N GLY A 149 -4.94 2.31 -13.62
CA GLY A 149 -4.73 0.86 -13.61
C GLY A 149 -4.58 0.32 -12.19
N SER A 150 -5.19 -0.83 -11.94
CA SER A 150 -5.00 -1.61 -10.71
C SER A 150 -4.47 -2.99 -11.07
N VAL A 151 -3.35 -3.38 -10.45
CA VAL A 151 -2.75 -4.71 -10.66
C VAL A 151 -2.48 -5.35 -9.32
N GLY A 152 -2.92 -6.59 -9.14
CA GLY A 152 -2.66 -7.37 -7.93
C GLY A 152 -3.91 -7.75 -7.15
N LYS A 153 -3.86 -7.61 -5.83
CA LYS A 153 -4.93 -8.00 -4.91
C LYS A 153 -5.89 -6.84 -4.66
N TRP A 154 -7.17 -7.03 -4.99
CA TRP A 154 -8.21 -6.03 -4.78
C TRP A 154 -8.84 -6.11 -3.37
N GLY A 155 -9.87 -6.91 -3.19
CA GLY A 155 -10.47 -7.19 -1.88
C GLY A 155 -11.60 -6.23 -1.43
N LEU A 156 -12.08 -5.35 -2.31
CA LEU A 156 -13.15 -4.37 -2.00
C LEU A 156 -14.43 -4.62 -2.82
N GLY A 157 -14.55 -5.82 -3.42
CA GLY A 157 -15.73 -6.20 -4.18
C GLY A 157 -15.70 -7.64 -4.63
N ALA A 158 -16.76 -8.03 -5.30
CA ALA A 158 -16.94 -9.34 -5.88
C ALA A 158 -17.22 -9.20 -7.38
N PRO A 159 -16.88 -10.17 -8.23
CA PRO A 159 -17.29 -10.17 -9.62
C PRO A 159 -18.79 -9.90 -9.76
N THR A 160 -19.17 -9.18 -10.80
CA THR A 160 -20.56 -8.76 -11.10
C THR A 160 -21.19 -7.74 -10.15
N THR A 161 -20.46 -7.23 -9.16
CA THR A 161 -20.94 -6.17 -8.24
C THR A 161 -20.42 -4.79 -8.63
N GLU A 162 -20.92 -3.76 -7.95
CA GLU A 162 -20.46 -2.37 -8.08
C GLU A 162 -19.04 -2.17 -7.53
N GLY A 163 -18.57 -3.04 -6.63
CA GLY A 163 -17.26 -2.95 -6.00
C GLY A 163 -16.11 -3.54 -6.82
N VAL A 164 -16.29 -3.95 -8.09
CA VAL A 164 -15.16 -4.38 -8.94
C VAL A 164 -14.29 -3.19 -9.32
N PRO A 165 -12.97 -3.37 -9.52
CA PRO A 165 -12.06 -2.26 -9.81
C PRO A 165 -12.52 -1.35 -10.94
N ASN A 166 -13.05 -1.92 -12.03
CA ASN A 166 -13.49 -1.16 -13.20
C ASN A 166 -14.72 -0.26 -12.95
N LYS A 167 -15.47 -0.48 -11.87
CA LYS A 167 -16.57 0.38 -11.43
C LYS A 167 -16.18 1.31 -10.28
N GLN A 168 -14.94 1.22 -9.84
CA GLN A 168 -14.34 2.02 -8.79
C GLN A 168 -13.20 2.91 -9.35
N GLY A 169 -13.33 3.34 -10.62
CA GLY A 169 -12.45 4.31 -11.26
C GLY A 169 -11.19 3.74 -11.91
N PHE A 170 -11.04 2.42 -12.05
CA PHE A 170 -9.91 1.83 -12.76
C PHE A 170 -10.28 1.42 -14.18
N ASP A 171 -9.63 2.02 -15.17
CA ASP A 171 -9.76 1.65 -16.59
C ASP A 171 -9.21 0.26 -16.91
N PHE A 172 -8.24 -0.19 -16.13
CA PHE A 172 -7.55 -1.46 -16.29
C PHE A 172 -7.44 -2.18 -14.95
N PHE A 173 -7.75 -3.46 -14.95
CA PHE A 173 -7.51 -4.36 -13.80
C PHE A 173 -6.92 -5.68 -14.23
N TYR A 174 -5.91 -6.17 -13.50
CA TYR A 174 -5.43 -7.54 -13.62
C TYR A 174 -5.00 -8.09 -12.26
N GLY A 175 -5.64 -9.17 -11.79
CA GLY A 175 -5.27 -9.76 -10.51
C GLY A 175 -6.34 -10.59 -9.82
N TYR A 176 -6.25 -10.64 -8.51
CA TYR A 176 -7.22 -11.29 -7.63
C TYR A 176 -8.35 -10.31 -7.27
N ASN A 177 -9.57 -10.62 -7.66
CA ASN A 177 -10.75 -9.90 -7.15
C ASN A 177 -10.99 -10.23 -5.68
N CYS A 178 -10.79 -11.50 -5.32
CA CYS A 178 -11.01 -12.06 -3.99
C CYS A 178 -9.72 -12.18 -3.19
N GLN A 179 -9.65 -11.59 -2.01
CA GLN A 179 -8.49 -11.77 -1.11
C GLN A 179 -8.22 -13.22 -0.75
N ARG A 180 -9.28 -14.06 -0.65
CA ARG A 180 -9.13 -15.45 -0.32
C ARG A 180 -8.40 -16.23 -1.40
N GLN A 181 -8.57 -15.89 -2.68
CA GLN A 181 -7.82 -16.50 -3.77
C GLN A 181 -6.33 -16.18 -3.72
N ALA A 182 -5.96 -15.03 -3.17
CA ALA A 182 -4.55 -14.69 -2.91
C ALA A 182 -3.90 -15.56 -1.80
N HIS A 183 -4.62 -16.55 -1.24
CA HIS A 183 -4.03 -17.58 -0.38
C HIS A 183 -3.40 -18.73 -1.20
N THR A 184 -3.19 -18.56 -2.49
CA THR A 184 -2.30 -19.32 -3.35
C THR A 184 -1.71 -18.40 -4.41
N TYR A 185 -0.42 -18.55 -4.70
CA TYR A 185 0.22 -17.85 -5.79
C TYR A 185 0.16 -18.64 -7.11
N TYR A 186 -0.50 -19.81 -7.10
CA TYR A 186 -0.81 -20.63 -8.26
C TYR A 186 -2.33 -20.86 -8.36
N PRO A 187 -3.15 -19.78 -8.53
CA PRO A 187 -4.60 -19.91 -8.64
C PRO A 187 -4.99 -20.57 -9.97
N MET A 188 -6.21 -21.08 -10.06
CA MET A 188 -6.76 -21.58 -11.32
C MET A 188 -7.14 -20.47 -12.30
N HIS A 189 -7.34 -19.25 -11.80
CA HIS A 189 -7.67 -18.09 -12.63
C HIS A 189 -7.29 -16.79 -11.94
N LEU A 190 -7.15 -15.75 -12.75
CA LEU A 190 -7.12 -14.35 -12.37
C LEU A 190 -8.23 -13.60 -13.12
N TRP A 191 -8.37 -12.33 -12.84
CA TRP A 191 -9.31 -11.46 -13.54
C TRP A 191 -8.55 -10.44 -14.39
N HIS A 192 -8.99 -10.26 -15.64
CA HIS A 192 -8.60 -9.18 -16.52
C HIS A 192 -9.84 -8.31 -16.74
N ASN A 193 -9.87 -7.16 -16.10
CA ASN A 193 -11.10 -6.38 -15.97
C ASN A 193 -12.22 -7.25 -15.37
N GLU A 194 -13.35 -7.38 -16.04
CA GLU A 194 -14.46 -8.22 -15.62
C GLU A 194 -14.44 -9.63 -16.22
N GLU A 195 -13.36 -10.02 -16.92
CA GLU A 195 -13.22 -11.33 -17.57
C GLU A 195 -12.31 -12.27 -16.77
N LYS A 196 -12.77 -13.52 -16.60
CA LYS A 196 -12.00 -14.59 -15.96
C LYS A 196 -10.95 -15.12 -16.92
N VAL A 197 -9.68 -15.06 -16.53
CA VAL A 197 -8.53 -15.62 -17.28
C VAL A 197 -8.09 -16.91 -16.61
N LEU A 198 -8.28 -18.03 -17.31
CA LEU A 198 -7.87 -19.34 -16.81
C LEU A 198 -6.35 -19.50 -16.87
N LEU A 199 -5.78 -20.10 -15.84
CA LEU A 199 -4.37 -20.40 -15.72
C LEU A 199 -4.13 -21.91 -15.79
N ASN A 200 -2.91 -22.29 -16.16
CA ASN A 200 -2.51 -23.69 -16.27
C ASN A 200 -2.09 -24.27 -14.91
N ASN A 201 -2.98 -24.17 -13.93
CA ASN A 201 -2.78 -24.67 -12.57
C ASN A 201 -3.89 -25.63 -12.18
N LYS A 202 -3.57 -26.64 -11.38
CA LYS A 202 -4.60 -27.45 -10.70
C LYS A 202 -5.09 -26.73 -9.43
N MET A 203 -6.30 -27.06 -9.00
CA MET A 203 -6.84 -26.56 -7.76
C MET A 203 -6.16 -27.23 -6.56
N VAL A 204 -5.59 -26.41 -5.66
CA VAL A 204 -5.08 -26.85 -4.36
C VAL A 204 -5.72 -25.99 -3.27
N ALA A 205 -6.37 -26.65 -2.33
CA ALA A 205 -7.05 -25.94 -1.24
C ALA A 205 -6.04 -25.25 -0.31
N PRO A 206 -6.30 -24.01 0.17
CA PRO A 206 -5.28 -23.20 0.84
C PRO A 206 -4.84 -23.70 2.22
N ARG A 207 -5.53 -24.65 2.81
CA ARG A 207 -5.18 -25.24 4.11
C ARG A 207 -4.77 -26.70 3.99
N SER A 208 -4.06 -27.04 2.93
CA SER A 208 -3.51 -28.39 2.75
C SER A 208 -2.28 -28.59 3.64
N ASN A 209 -2.14 -29.80 4.16
CA ASN A 209 -0.95 -30.25 4.85
C ASN A 209 -0.12 -31.14 3.92
N LEU A 210 1.10 -31.50 4.34
CA LEU A 210 1.82 -32.59 3.70
C LEU A 210 0.98 -33.88 3.74
N ALA A 211 1.12 -34.70 2.70
CA ALA A 211 0.48 -36.02 2.65
C ALA A 211 0.88 -36.87 3.87
N GLU A 212 -0.02 -37.72 4.31
CA GLU A 212 0.25 -38.63 5.44
C GLU A 212 1.45 -39.54 5.09
N GLY A 213 2.44 -39.59 5.97
CA GLY A 213 3.67 -40.35 5.79
C GLY A 213 4.73 -39.70 4.87
N ALA A 214 4.48 -38.52 4.32
CA ALA A 214 5.50 -37.79 3.54
C ALA A 214 6.66 -37.34 4.44
N ASP A 215 7.89 -37.46 3.94
CA ASP A 215 9.09 -36.98 4.61
C ASP A 215 9.16 -35.44 4.49
N PRO A 216 9.12 -34.67 5.58
CA PRO A 216 9.24 -33.20 5.53
C PRO A 216 10.61 -32.71 5.00
N ASN A 217 11.62 -33.56 4.98
CA ASN A 217 12.96 -33.20 4.47
C ASN A 217 13.13 -33.56 2.99
N ASP A 218 12.19 -34.28 2.38
CA ASP A 218 12.23 -34.58 0.94
C ASP A 218 11.55 -33.45 0.15
N PRO A 219 12.26 -32.72 -0.76
CA PRO A 219 11.67 -31.73 -1.64
C PRO A 219 10.47 -32.25 -2.47
N ALA A 220 10.45 -33.53 -2.81
CA ALA A 220 9.36 -34.16 -3.58
C ALA A 220 8.02 -34.10 -2.82
N SER A 221 8.04 -34.06 -1.48
CA SER A 221 6.85 -33.95 -0.63
C SER A 221 6.10 -32.62 -0.83
N TYR A 222 6.72 -31.61 -1.44
CA TYR A 222 6.16 -30.27 -1.66
C TYR A 222 5.76 -30.00 -3.10
N ALA A 223 5.89 -30.98 -4.00
CA ALA A 223 5.64 -30.83 -5.44
C ALA A 223 4.22 -30.34 -5.77
N ASP A 224 3.24 -30.73 -4.95
CA ASP A 224 1.84 -30.34 -5.13
C ASP A 224 1.56 -28.85 -4.88
N PHE A 225 2.48 -28.14 -4.24
CA PHE A 225 2.33 -26.73 -3.86
C PHE A 225 3.11 -25.78 -4.79
N LYS A 226 3.81 -26.30 -5.78
CA LYS A 226 4.52 -25.55 -6.82
C LYS A 226 3.99 -25.97 -8.17
N LEU A 227 3.24 -25.09 -8.82
CA LEU A 227 2.57 -25.37 -10.08
C LEU A 227 3.20 -24.60 -11.25
N ASN A 228 2.43 -24.30 -12.30
CA ASN A 228 2.98 -23.76 -13.55
C ASN A 228 2.96 -22.23 -13.60
N ASP A 229 1.76 -21.63 -13.51
CA ASP A 229 1.56 -20.19 -13.71
C ASP A 229 1.59 -19.47 -12.35
N TYR A 230 2.69 -18.81 -12.06
CA TYR A 230 2.90 -18.05 -10.85
C TYR A 230 2.27 -16.66 -10.99
N ALA A 231 1.21 -16.40 -10.25
CA ALA A 231 0.40 -15.19 -10.39
C ALA A 231 1.18 -13.87 -10.24
N PRO A 232 2.18 -13.71 -9.33
CA PRO A 232 2.96 -12.50 -9.25
C PRO A 232 3.76 -12.18 -10.51
N ASP A 233 4.24 -13.18 -11.27
CA ASP A 233 4.92 -12.97 -12.55
C ASP A 233 3.95 -12.35 -13.56
N LEU A 234 2.76 -12.97 -13.70
CA LEU A 234 1.72 -12.48 -14.62
C LEU A 234 1.23 -11.07 -14.27
N MET A 235 1.08 -10.79 -12.98
CA MET A 235 0.72 -9.45 -12.51
C MET A 235 1.82 -8.44 -12.83
N HIS A 236 3.08 -8.80 -12.61
CA HIS A 236 4.20 -7.93 -12.89
C HIS A 236 4.31 -7.60 -14.38
N GLU A 237 4.18 -8.59 -15.25
CA GLU A 237 4.13 -8.40 -16.72
C GLU A 237 3.02 -7.43 -17.11
N LYS A 238 1.83 -7.53 -16.50
CA LYS A 238 0.71 -6.62 -16.76
C LYS A 238 0.94 -5.20 -16.23
N ALA A 239 1.63 -5.05 -15.10
CA ALA A 239 2.02 -3.74 -14.59
C ALA A 239 3.02 -3.04 -15.54
N LEU A 240 4.03 -3.77 -16.03
CA LEU A 240 4.98 -3.26 -17.04
C LEU A 240 4.29 -2.90 -18.36
N SER A 241 3.38 -3.75 -18.84
CA SER A 241 2.60 -3.50 -20.06
C SER A 241 1.72 -2.26 -19.92
N PHE A 242 1.04 -2.10 -18.76
CA PHE A 242 0.21 -0.91 -18.50
C PHE A 242 1.03 0.38 -18.57
N ILE A 243 2.24 0.41 -18.00
CA ILE A 243 3.14 1.57 -18.09
C ILE A 243 3.55 1.82 -19.54
N GLU A 244 3.93 0.78 -20.28
CA GLU A 244 4.36 0.88 -21.67
C GLU A 244 3.25 1.42 -22.60
N GLU A 245 2.03 0.95 -22.42
CA GLU A 245 0.87 1.37 -23.23
C GLU A 245 0.43 2.82 -22.92
N ASN A 246 0.67 3.31 -21.67
CA ASN A 246 0.12 4.57 -21.20
C ASN A 246 1.15 5.68 -20.96
N HIS A 247 2.46 5.46 -21.20
CA HIS A 247 3.53 6.41 -20.89
C HIS A 247 3.44 7.78 -21.60
N LYS A 248 2.59 7.91 -22.64
CA LYS A 248 2.40 9.16 -23.39
C LYS A 248 1.36 10.11 -22.81
N GLN A 249 0.69 9.72 -21.76
CA GLN A 249 -0.33 10.49 -21.04
C GLN A 249 -0.15 10.29 -19.54
N PRO A 250 -0.70 11.17 -18.67
CA PRO A 250 -0.67 10.94 -17.24
C PRO A 250 -1.35 9.62 -16.87
N PHE A 251 -0.70 8.81 -16.05
CA PHE A 251 -1.28 7.56 -15.59
C PHE A 251 -1.14 7.40 -14.06
N PHE A 252 -2.08 6.67 -13.50
CA PHE A 252 -2.08 6.19 -12.12
C PHE A 252 -2.05 4.68 -12.12
N LEU A 253 -1.02 4.09 -11.51
CA LEU A 253 -0.91 2.65 -11.31
C LEU A 253 -0.97 2.33 -9.81
N TYR A 254 -2.01 1.63 -9.38
CA TYR A 254 -2.12 1.01 -8.08
C TYR A 254 -1.63 -0.44 -8.18
N TYR A 255 -0.34 -0.65 -7.89
CA TYR A 255 0.29 -1.98 -7.92
C TYR A 255 0.19 -2.61 -6.53
N ALA A 256 -0.94 -3.26 -6.26
CA ALA A 256 -1.26 -3.93 -5.01
C ALA A 256 -0.72 -5.35 -4.99
N SER A 257 0.61 -5.48 -4.88
CA SER A 257 1.28 -6.79 -4.85
C SER A 257 0.72 -7.68 -3.74
N PRO A 258 0.48 -8.98 -3.97
CA PRO A 258 0.11 -9.91 -2.91
C PRO A 258 1.30 -10.34 -2.04
N ILE A 259 2.53 -9.92 -2.36
CA ILE A 259 3.77 -10.30 -1.68
C ILE A 259 4.04 -9.32 -0.50
N PRO A 260 4.51 -9.84 0.67
CA PRO A 260 4.82 -11.24 1.03
C PRO A 260 3.71 -11.99 1.79
N HIS A 261 2.43 -11.70 1.53
CA HIS A 261 1.32 -12.46 2.15
C HIS A 261 1.48 -13.96 1.95
N LEU A 262 1.06 -14.74 2.92
CA LEU A 262 1.11 -16.21 2.83
C LEU A 262 0.14 -16.77 1.77
N PRO A 263 0.45 -17.93 1.17
CA PRO A 263 1.44 -18.93 1.57
C PRO A 263 2.88 -18.60 1.14
N LEU A 264 3.84 -19.30 1.74
CA LEU A 264 5.25 -19.19 1.39
C LEU A 264 5.52 -19.82 0.02
N GLN A 265 5.50 -19.02 -1.02
CA GLN A 265 5.75 -19.41 -2.41
C GLN A 265 6.54 -18.30 -3.11
N ALA A 266 7.71 -18.63 -3.66
CA ALA A 266 8.62 -17.70 -4.32
C ALA A 266 9.33 -18.36 -5.51
N PRO A 267 9.88 -17.57 -6.46
CA PRO A 267 10.74 -18.09 -7.51
C PRO A 267 11.96 -18.83 -6.95
N GLN A 268 12.25 -20.01 -7.52
CA GLN A 268 13.29 -20.91 -7.01
C GLN A 268 14.67 -20.25 -6.89
N LYS A 269 15.03 -19.37 -7.83
CA LYS A 269 16.33 -18.66 -7.78
C LYS A 269 16.56 -17.92 -6.45
N TRP A 270 15.52 -17.30 -5.92
CA TRP A 270 15.58 -16.57 -4.66
C TRP A 270 15.53 -17.51 -3.44
N VAL A 271 14.74 -18.59 -3.53
CA VAL A 271 14.71 -19.64 -2.48
C VAL A 271 16.09 -20.27 -2.35
N ASP A 272 16.76 -20.62 -3.46
CA ASP A 272 18.12 -21.19 -3.46
C ASP A 272 19.16 -20.22 -2.88
N HIS A 273 19.04 -18.92 -3.21
CA HIS A 273 19.91 -17.88 -2.65
C HIS A 273 19.83 -17.84 -1.12
N TYR A 274 18.61 -17.79 -0.56
CA TYR A 274 18.41 -17.70 0.88
C TYR A 274 18.61 -19.03 1.61
N THR A 275 18.32 -20.16 0.99
CA THR A 275 18.65 -21.48 1.53
C THR A 275 20.18 -21.61 1.74
N LYS A 276 20.97 -21.12 0.78
CA LYS A 276 22.44 -21.05 0.92
C LYS A 276 22.87 -20.09 2.03
N LYS A 277 22.18 -18.95 2.17
CA LYS A 277 22.49 -17.90 3.16
C LYS A 277 22.18 -18.33 4.59
N PHE A 278 21.02 -18.97 4.80
CA PHE A 278 20.53 -19.33 6.14
C PHE A 278 20.92 -20.73 6.59
N GLY A 279 21.25 -21.63 5.63
CA GLY A 279 21.55 -23.03 5.91
C GLY A 279 20.29 -23.87 6.18
N PRO A 280 20.45 -25.05 6.80
CA PRO A 280 19.32 -25.92 7.12
C PRO A 280 18.35 -25.29 8.13
N GLU A 281 17.06 -25.44 7.86
CA GLU A 281 16.00 -24.92 8.72
C GLU A 281 14.89 -25.96 8.94
N LYS A 282 14.02 -25.71 9.92
CA LYS A 282 12.92 -26.62 10.23
C LYS A 282 11.78 -26.43 9.24
N PRO A 283 11.34 -27.48 8.54
CA PRO A 283 10.22 -27.40 7.62
C PRO A 283 8.90 -27.00 8.33
N TYR A 284 8.08 -26.20 7.63
CA TYR A 284 6.69 -25.96 7.97
C TYR A 284 5.81 -27.00 7.26
N THR A 285 5.14 -27.85 8.01
CA THR A 285 4.39 -29.01 7.45
C THR A 285 2.94 -28.71 7.10
N GLY A 286 2.53 -27.44 7.23
CA GLY A 286 1.14 -27.01 6.98
C GLY A 286 0.30 -27.03 8.28
N LYS A 287 -0.61 -26.09 8.40
CA LYS A 287 -1.64 -26.02 9.44
C LYS A 287 -2.69 -24.98 9.05
N SER A 288 -2.26 -23.83 8.62
CA SER A 288 -3.12 -22.70 8.22
C SER A 288 -2.93 -22.31 6.77
N TYR A 289 -1.75 -22.51 6.21
CA TYR A 289 -1.35 -22.30 4.82
C TYR A 289 -0.56 -23.50 4.30
N PHE A 290 -0.16 -23.47 3.04
CA PHE A 290 0.60 -24.56 2.43
C PHE A 290 1.89 -24.87 3.18
N PRO A 291 2.29 -26.15 3.25
CA PRO A 291 3.59 -26.53 3.78
C PRO A 291 4.72 -25.94 2.93
N ASN A 292 5.86 -25.70 3.59
CA ASN A 292 7.06 -25.20 2.94
C ASN A 292 8.29 -25.83 3.58
N GLN A 293 9.24 -26.30 2.78
CA GLN A 293 10.43 -26.98 3.26
C GLN A 293 11.43 -26.02 3.91
N THR A 294 11.52 -24.79 3.39
CA THR A 294 12.51 -23.79 3.82
C THR A 294 11.80 -22.45 4.09
N PRO A 295 11.01 -22.37 5.19
CA PRO A 295 10.12 -21.24 5.43
C PRO A 295 10.83 -19.90 5.57
N HIS A 296 11.97 -19.80 6.26
CA HIS A 296 12.74 -18.57 6.36
C HIS A 296 13.30 -18.14 4.99
N ALA A 297 13.94 -19.09 4.29
CA ALA A 297 14.48 -18.81 2.96
C ALA A 297 13.39 -18.36 1.98
N THR A 298 12.23 -19.02 2.02
CA THR A 298 11.13 -18.68 1.11
C THR A 298 10.51 -17.32 1.45
N TYR A 299 10.34 -16.98 2.74
CA TYR A 299 9.83 -15.67 3.13
C TYR A 299 10.75 -14.53 2.68
N ALA A 300 12.06 -14.66 2.94
CA ALA A 300 13.04 -13.69 2.46
C ALA A 300 13.08 -13.60 0.92
N ALA A 301 12.96 -14.76 0.24
CA ALA A 301 12.88 -14.85 -1.21
C ALA A 301 11.68 -14.08 -1.79
N MET A 302 10.51 -14.16 -1.14
CA MET A 302 9.32 -13.40 -1.56
C MET A 302 9.59 -11.89 -1.54
N ILE A 303 10.15 -11.37 -0.45
CA ILE A 303 10.42 -9.92 -0.30
C ILE A 303 11.47 -9.45 -1.31
N SER A 304 12.57 -10.20 -1.49
CA SER A 304 13.58 -9.84 -2.50
C SER A 304 13.07 -9.98 -3.93
N TYR A 305 12.09 -10.86 -4.16
CA TYR A 305 11.43 -10.91 -5.46
C TYR A 305 10.54 -9.70 -5.72
N LEU A 306 9.82 -9.20 -4.71
CA LEU A 306 9.10 -7.92 -4.82
C LEU A 306 10.07 -6.76 -5.07
N ASP A 307 11.21 -6.76 -4.41
CA ASP A 307 12.28 -5.77 -4.63
C ASP A 307 12.78 -5.78 -6.09
N GLU A 308 13.00 -6.97 -6.66
CA GLU A 308 13.36 -7.12 -8.07
C GLU A 308 12.29 -6.51 -8.99
N GLN A 309 11.02 -6.79 -8.72
CA GLN A 309 9.89 -6.21 -9.48
C GLN A 309 9.84 -4.69 -9.41
N VAL A 310 10.16 -4.10 -8.25
CA VAL A 310 10.31 -2.64 -8.10
C VAL A 310 11.45 -2.11 -8.96
N GLY A 311 12.57 -2.82 -9.02
CA GLY A 311 13.70 -2.51 -9.91
C GLY A 311 13.30 -2.49 -11.38
N ASP A 312 12.53 -3.48 -11.82
CA ASP A 312 12.05 -3.58 -13.20
C ASP A 312 11.08 -2.45 -13.57
N LEU A 313 10.18 -2.05 -12.65
CA LEU A 313 9.30 -0.88 -12.86
C LEU A 313 10.12 0.40 -13.06
N VAL A 314 11.11 0.66 -12.20
CA VAL A 314 12.01 1.82 -12.33
C VAL A 314 12.79 1.79 -13.63
N LYS A 315 13.29 0.63 -14.01
CA LYS A 315 14.00 0.43 -15.27
C LYS A 315 13.10 0.74 -16.48
N LYS A 316 11.88 0.19 -16.49
CA LYS A 316 10.88 0.45 -17.55
C LYS A 316 10.56 1.94 -17.70
N LEU A 317 10.35 2.67 -16.60
CA LEU A 317 10.09 4.11 -16.61
C LEU A 317 11.27 4.90 -17.19
N LYS A 318 12.51 4.50 -16.89
CA LYS A 318 13.72 5.10 -17.44
C LYS A 318 13.87 4.82 -18.94
N GLU A 319 13.62 3.59 -19.38
CA GLU A 319 13.64 3.20 -20.80
C GLU A 319 12.62 4.00 -21.63
N LEU A 320 11.45 4.29 -21.07
CA LEU A 320 10.40 5.07 -21.70
C LEU A 320 10.60 6.60 -21.56
N GLY A 321 11.61 7.05 -20.83
CA GLY A 321 11.92 8.47 -20.63
C GLY A 321 10.90 9.24 -19.77
N VAL A 322 10.12 8.55 -18.92
CA VAL A 322 9.08 9.17 -18.08
C VAL A 322 9.42 9.12 -16.57
N TYR A 323 10.56 8.55 -16.19
CA TYR A 323 10.95 8.39 -14.79
C TYR A 323 11.00 9.71 -14.03
N GLU A 324 11.57 10.77 -14.64
CA GLU A 324 11.70 12.10 -14.03
C GLU A 324 10.34 12.79 -13.77
N ASN A 325 9.30 12.40 -14.49
CA ASN A 325 7.92 12.89 -14.31
C ASN A 325 7.02 11.86 -13.63
N THR A 326 7.59 10.94 -12.87
CA THR A 326 6.84 9.89 -12.14
C THR A 326 7.14 9.96 -10.65
N ILE A 327 6.10 10.05 -9.83
CA ILE A 327 6.21 9.83 -8.38
C ILE A 327 5.89 8.35 -8.08
N ILE A 328 6.79 7.71 -7.36
CA ILE A 328 6.64 6.33 -6.90
C ILE A 328 6.54 6.34 -5.38
N MET A 329 5.46 5.79 -4.84
CA MET A 329 5.23 5.60 -3.42
C MET A 329 5.18 4.11 -3.10
N TYR A 330 6.07 3.63 -2.23
CA TYR A 330 6.11 2.23 -1.76
C TYR A 330 5.67 2.17 -0.31
N THR A 331 4.72 1.29 0.01
CA THR A 331 4.21 1.08 1.38
C THR A 331 3.68 -0.34 1.57
N SER A 332 3.14 -0.67 2.76
CA SER A 332 2.49 -1.95 3.08
C SER A 332 1.10 -1.73 3.66
N ASP A 333 0.17 -2.65 3.38
CA ASP A 333 -1.22 -2.51 3.83
C ASP A 333 -1.42 -2.76 5.34
N ASN A 334 -0.56 -3.52 5.98
CA ASN A 334 -0.51 -3.71 7.44
C ASN A 334 0.83 -4.30 7.87
N GLY A 335 1.03 -4.42 9.18
CA GLY A 335 2.21 -5.08 9.74
C GLY A 335 2.27 -6.58 9.48
N PRO A 336 3.37 -7.25 9.87
CA PRO A 336 3.69 -8.62 9.48
C PRO A 336 2.76 -9.66 10.13
N THR A 337 2.60 -10.80 9.44
CA THR A 337 1.82 -11.95 9.91
C THR A 337 2.65 -12.89 10.80
N TYR A 338 1.98 -13.70 11.63
CA TYR A 338 2.62 -14.65 12.57
C TYR A 338 2.24 -16.10 12.30
N THR A 339 1.70 -16.41 11.13
CA THR A 339 1.16 -17.74 10.82
C THR A 339 1.84 -18.36 9.61
N GLY A 340 1.47 -19.59 9.26
CA GLY A 340 1.80 -20.21 7.98
C GLY A 340 3.29 -20.40 7.69
N GLY A 341 4.12 -20.49 8.71
CA GLY A 341 5.57 -20.65 8.60
C GLY A 341 6.36 -19.34 8.61
N ALA A 342 5.69 -18.17 8.59
CA ALA A 342 6.39 -16.90 8.78
C ALA A 342 6.91 -16.80 10.23
N ASP A 343 8.16 -16.39 10.37
CA ASP A 343 8.87 -16.24 11.66
C ASP A 343 9.30 -14.79 11.84
N THR A 344 8.34 -13.96 12.28
CA THR A 344 8.57 -12.52 12.48
C THR A 344 9.64 -12.22 13.54
N PRO A 345 9.80 -12.99 14.65
CA PRO A 345 10.93 -12.83 15.54
C PRO A 345 12.29 -13.11 14.88
N PHE A 346 12.40 -14.14 14.02
CA PHE A 346 13.65 -14.41 13.31
C PHE A 346 14.10 -13.24 12.44
N PHE A 347 13.16 -12.57 11.77
CA PHE A 347 13.45 -11.44 10.88
C PHE A 347 13.40 -10.08 11.57
N ASP A 348 13.01 -9.99 12.84
CA ASP A 348 12.69 -8.73 13.50
C ASP A 348 11.72 -7.87 12.67
N SER A 349 10.72 -8.51 12.06
CA SER A 349 9.86 -7.97 10.99
C SER A 349 9.18 -6.65 11.35
N ALA A 350 8.84 -6.40 12.61
CA ALA A 350 8.22 -5.17 13.05
C ALA A 350 9.20 -4.18 13.73
N LYS A 351 10.51 -4.47 13.76
CA LYS A 351 11.52 -3.59 14.38
C LYS A 351 11.34 -2.12 13.95
N PRO A 352 11.42 -1.11 14.86
CA PRO A 352 11.79 -1.19 16.29
C PRO A 352 10.65 -1.56 17.24
N PHE A 353 9.46 -1.86 16.73
CA PHE A 353 8.29 -2.22 17.51
C PHE A 353 8.37 -3.66 18.00
N LYS A 354 7.43 -4.05 18.84
CA LYS A 354 7.35 -5.41 19.34
C LYS A 354 6.95 -6.39 18.23
N THR A 355 7.61 -7.56 18.17
CA THR A 355 7.46 -8.55 17.09
C THR A 355 6.68 -9.82 17.51
N GLU A 356 6.13 -9.85 18.70
CA GLU A 356 5.36 -11.00 19.21
C GLU A 356 3.94 -11.04 18.65
N PHE A 357 3.33 -12.23 18.66
CA PHE A 357 1.89 -12.39 18.40
C PHE A 357 1.06 -11.46 19.31
N GLY A 358 0.12 -10.75 18.73
CA GLY A 358 -0.68 -9.75 19.44
C GLY A 358 -0.23 -8.31 19.19
N TRP A 359 0.90 -8.09 18.47
CA TRP A 359 1.50 -6.78 18.24
C TRP A 359 1.65 -6.41 16.76
N GLY A 360 1.44 -7.35 15.84
CA GLY A 360 1.48 -7.13 14.39
C GLY A 360 0.10 -7.19 13.75
N LYS A 361 0.00 -7.85 12.60
CA LYS A 361 -1.27 -7.98 11.83
C LYS A 361 -2.45 -8.37 12.72
N GLY A 362 -3.58 -7.63 12.58
CA GLY A 362 -4.79 -7.81 13.38
C GLY A 362 -4.82 -7.04 14.69
N PHE A 363 -3.77 -6.26 15.02
CA PHE A 363 -3.69 -5.49 16.25
C PHE A 363 -3.33 -4.03 16.00
N LEU A 364 -3.92 -3.10 16.78
CA LEU A 364 -3.72 -1.66 16.65
C LEU A 364 -2.47 -1.12 17.38
N HIS A 365 -1.56 -2.01 17.78
CA HIS A 365 -0.23 -1.62 18.25
C HIS A 365 0.65 -1.13 17.08
N GLU A 366 1.73 -0.41 17.37
CA GLU A 366 2.63 0.15 16.34
C GLU A 366 3.07 -0.91 15.32
N GLY A 367 3.46 -2.11 15.76
CA GLY A 367 3.88 -3.20 14.87
C GLY A 367 2.79 -3.70 13.91
N GLY A 368 1.52 -3.42 14.19
CA GLY A 368 0.39 -3.81 13.33
C GLY A 368 -0.05 -2.73 12.35
N ILE A 369 0.16 -1.46 12.68
CA ILE A 369 -0.36 -0.34 11.90
C ILE A 369 0.68 0.69 11.46
N ARG A 370 1.89 0.72 12.00
CA ARG A 370 2.96 1.57 11.49
C ARG A 370 3.74 0.81 10.43
N VAL A 371 3.72 1.33 9.21
CA VAL A 371 4.24 0.68 8.01
C VAL A 371 5.30 1.55 7.33
N PRO A 372 6.21 0.96 6.53
CA PRO A 372 7.14 1.78 5.76
C PRO A 372 6.40 2.65 4.74
N LEU A 373 6.91 3.86 4.51
CA LEU A 373 6.57 4.67 3.34
C LEU A 373 7.85 5.25 2.77
N ILE A 374 8.06 5.00 1.48
CA ILE A 374 9.12 5.59 0.68
C ILE A 374 8.45 6.33 -0.48
N ALA A 375 8.79 7.61 -0.69
CA ALA A 375 8.32 8.39 -1.82
C ALA A 375 9.51 8.90 -2.63
N SER A 376 9.54 8.59 -3.92
CA SER A 376 10.60 9.04 -4.84
C SER A 376 9.99 9.77 -6.03
N TRP A 377 10.47 11.00 -6.26
CA TRP A 377 10.13 11.82 -7.43
C TRP A 377 11.38 12.60 -7.82
N PRO A 378 12.11 12.13 -8.85
CA PRO A 378 13.39 12.73 -9.21
C PRO A 378 13.28 14.23 -9.49
N GLY A 379 14.21 15.00 -8.95
CA GLY A 379 14.24 16.46 -9.12
C GLY A 379 13.16 17.27 -8.38
N ARG A 380 12.24 16.59 -7.67
CA ARG A 380 11.18 17.22 -6.87
C ARG A 380 11.33 16.91 -5.39
N ILE A 381 11.47 15.64 -5.03
CA ILE A 381 11.72 15.22 -3.66
C ILE A 381 13.23 15.21 -3.44
N LYS A 382 13.67 15.78 -2.31
CA LYS A 382 15.10 15.80 -1.95
C LYS A 382 15.63 14.39 -1.72
N ALA A 383 16.59 13.98 -2.52
CA ALA A 383 17.20 12.65 -2.43
C ALA A 383 17.81 12.39 -1.05
N GLY A 384 17.58 11.19 -0.52
CA GLY A 384 18.09 10.73 0.77
C GLY A 384 17.51 11.47 1.98
N SER A 385 16.37 12.16 1.81
CA SER A 385 15.70 12.83 2.93
C SER A 385 14.90 11.86 3.80
N GLN A 386 14.66 12.28 5.02
CA GLN A 386 13.81 11.56 5.99
C GLN A 386 12.78 12.51 6.55
N SER A 387 11.57 12.00 6.72
CA SER A 387 10.46 12.72 7.36
C SER A 387 10.00 11.98 8.62
N ASP A 388 9.70 12.72 9.67
CA ASP A 388 9.03 12.26 10.87
C ASP A 388 7.57 12.76 10.96
N HIS A 389 7.05 13.31 9.86
CA HIS A 389 5.65 13.70 9.73
C HIS A 389 4.73 12.49 10.01
N ILE A 390 3.75 12.70 10.90
CA ILE A 390 2.75 11.68 11.24
C ILE A 390 1.69 11.70 10.14
N SER A 391 1.71 10.70 9.26
CA SER A 391 0.80 10.54 8.13
C SER A 391 0.08 9.21 8.14
N SER A 392 -1.03 9.12 7.42
CA SER A 392 -1.87 7.92 7.38
C SER A 392 -2.37 7.61 5.96
N PHE A 393 -2.88 6.41 5.75
CA PHE A 393 -3.48 5.99 4.49
C PHE A 393 -4.64 6.87 4.03
N TYR A 394 -5.43 7.45 4.93
CA TYR A 394 -6.49 8.36 4.52
C TYR A 394 -6.00 9.71 3.99
N ASP A 395 -4.69 10.01 4.09
CA ASP A 395 -4.06 11.19 3.50
C ASP A 395 -3.84 11.06 1.98
N TYR A 396 -3.87 9.82 1.44
CA TYR A 396 -3.60 9.59 0.01
C TYR A 396 -4.63 10.27 -0.89
N LEU A 397 -5.92 10.28 -0.52
CA LEU A 397 -6.95 10.94 -1.34
C LEU A 397 -6.63 12.44 -1.52
N ALA A 398 -6.37 13.16 -0.44
CA ALA A 398 -5.99 14.57 -0.48
C ALA A 398 -4.65 14.79 -1.21
N THR A 399 -3.65 13.95 -0.94
CA THR A 399 -2.31 14.03 -1.53
C THR A 399 -2.33 13.83 -3.04
N LEU A 400 -3.00 12.79 -3.53
CA LEU A 400 -3.02 12.50 -4.96
C LEU A 400 -3.92 13.47 -5.74
N THR A 401 -4.99 13.97 -5.10
CA THR A 401 -5.81 15.07 -5.66
C THR A 401 -4.96 16.31 -5.90
N GLU A 402 -4.13 16.70 -4.91
CA GLU A 402 -3.21 17.84 -5.04
C GLU A 402 -2.12 17.59 -6.09
N LEU A 403 -1.48 16.40 -6.10
CA LEU A 403 -0.49 16.03 -7.12
C LEU A 403 -1.06 16.05 -8.54
N ALA A 404 -2.33 15.69 -8.71
CA ALA A 404 -3.02 15.77 -10.00
C ALA A 404 -3.40 17.20 -10.41
N GLY A 405 -3.19 18.20 -9.54
CA GLY A 405 -3.56 19.58 -9.78
C GLY A 405 -5.07 19.77 -9.93
N THR A 406 -5.87 18.97 -9.22
CA THR A 406 -7.33 19.02 -9.20
C THR A 406 -7.86 19.26 -7.78
N THR A 407 -9.15 19.42 -7.66
CA THR A 407 -9.86 19.57 -6.38
C THR A 407 -11.04 18.61 -6.34
N THR A 408 -11.48 18.26 -5.15
CA THR A 408 -12.66 17.43 -4.95
C THR A 408 -13.45 17.93 -3.74
N ASP A 409 -14.78 17.78 -3.80
CA ASP A 409 -15.68 18.01 -2.67
C ASP A 409 -15.97 16.71 -1.89
N VAL A 410 -15.29 15.61 -2.24
CA VAL A 410 -15.43 14.33 -1.54
C VAL A 410 -14.93 14.47 -0.11
N PRO A 411 -15.73 14.13 0.90
CA PRO A 411 -15.30 14.17 2.29
C PRO A 411 -14.08 13.26 2.52
N THR A 412 -13.09 13.77 3.26
CA THR A 412 -11.91 13.02 3.65
C THR A 412 -11.50 13.39 5.08
N ASP A 413 -10.99 12.41 5.82
CA ASP A 413 -10.35 12.62 7.13
C ASP A 413 -8.87 12.98 6.98
N GLY A 414 -8.34 12.90 5.74
CA GLY A 414 -6.95 13.10 5.42
C GLY A 414 -6.55 14.54 5.17
N ILE A 415 -5.26 14.78 5.30
CA ILE A 415 -4.60 16.01 4.87
C ILE A 415 -3.52 15.66 3.85
N SER A 416 -3.33 16.52 2.84
CA SER A 416 -2.27 16.29 1.87
C SER A 416 -0.89 16.41 2.54
N PHE A 417 0.01 15.48 2.23
CA PHE A 417 1.42 15.56 2.61
C PHE A 417 2.35 15.97 1.43
N VAL A 418 1.78 16.55 0.37
CA VAL A 418 2.59 17.13 -0.73
C VAL A 418 3.58 18.18 -0.23
N PRO A 419 3.21 19.12 0.68
CA PRO A 419 4.17 20.07 1.24
C PRO A 419 5.37 19.40 1.91
N GLU A 420 5.16 18.31 2.66
CA GLU A 420 6.24 17.52 3.26
C GLU A 420 7.16 16.92 2.18
N LEU A 421 6.60 16.33 1.12
CA LEU A 421 7.37 15.77 0.01
C LEU A 421 8.25 16.81 -0.67
N LEU A 422 7.79 18.06 -0.76
CA LEU A 422 8.49 19.17 -1.42
C LEU A 422 9.39 19.97 -0.46
N GLY A 423 9.43 19.63 0.83
CA GLY A 423 10.22 20.33 1.85
C GLY A 423 9.63 21.70 2.23
N GLU A 424 8.32 21.84 2.13
CA GLU A 424 7.54 23.02 2.50
C GLU A 424 6.91 22.85 3.89
N THR A 425 6.22 23.89 4.39
CA THR A 425 5.54 23.81 5.68
C THR A 425 4.34 22.88 5.62
N GLN A 426 4.39 21.80 6.40
CA GLN A 426 3.38 20.75 6.44
C GLN A 426 2.39 20.95 7.59
N LYS A 427 1.09 20.93 7.28
CA LYS A 427 0.03 20.84 8.29
C LYS A 427 0.11 19.49 9.00
N GLN A 428 0.00 19.51 10.33
CA GLN A 428 0.00 18.30 11.14
C GLN A 428 -1.43 17.84 11.44
N HIS A 429 -1.63 16.54 11.63
CA HIS A 429 -2.84 16.00 12.23
C HIS A 429 -2.91 16.34 13.72
N ASP A 430 -4.09 16.73 14.20
CA ASP A 430 -4.35 16.84 15.64
C ASP A 430 -4.33 15.46 16.30
N PHE A 431 -4.84 14.44 15.58
CA PHE A 431 -4.83 13.03 15.97
C PHE A 431 -4.97 12.12 14.75
N LEU A 432 -4.63 10.83 14.92
CA LEU A 432 -5.03 9.74 14.02
C LEU A 432 -5.97 8.79 14.77
N TYR A 433 -6.94 8.21 14.05
CA TYR A 433 -7.98 7.35 14.63
C TYR A 433 -8.10 6.01 13.91
N TRP A 434 -8.36 4.96 14.70
CA TRP A 434 -8.66 3.60 14.22
C TRP A 434 -9.73 2.95 15.08
N GLU A 435 -10.63 2.20 14.42
CA GLU A 435 -11.43 1.18 15.06
C GLU A 435 -11.41 -0.10 14.22
N PHE A 436 -11.42 -1.25 14.90
CA PHE A 436 -11.30 -2.53 14.24
C PHE A 436 -12.26 -3.56 14.84
N PRO A 437 -13.38 -3.90 14.13
CA PRO A 437 -14.44 -4.78 14.64
C PRO A 437 -14.09 -6.26 14.47
N ALA A 438 -12.86 -6.65 14.75
CA ALA A 438 -12.39 -8.03 14.77
C ALA A 438 -11.37 -8.21 15.90
N TYR A 439 -10.87 -9.44 16.09
CA TYR A 439 -9.95 -9.77 17.17
C TYR A 439 -10.43 -9.24 18.54
N LYS A 440 -11.73 -9.48 18.84
CA LYS A 440 -12.46 -9.07 20.05
C LYS A 440 -12.80 -7.57 20.14
N GLY A 441 -12.67 -6.82 19.06
CA GLY A 441 -12.95 -5.37 19.00
C GLY A 441 -11.82 -4.53 19.60
N GLN A 442 -11.34 -3.56 18.81
CA GLN A 442 -10.25 -2.68 19.18
C GLN A 442 -10.55 -1.25 18.73
N GLN A 443 -10.02 -0.26 19.44
CA GLN A 443 -10.06 1.15 19.09
C GLN A 443 -8.75 1.81 19.51
N ALA A 444 -8.20 2.71 18.69
CA ALA A 444 -6.97 3.42 19.01
C ALA A 444 -6.98 4.86 18.52
N VAL A 445 -6.24 5.70 19.23
CA VAL A 445 -5.95 7.09 18.84
C VAL A 445 -4.47 7.36 19.03
N ARG A 446 -3.85 8.02 18.06
CA ARG A 446 -2.55 8.65 18.18
C ARG A 446 -2.71 10.17 18.25
N MET A 447 -2.21 10.81 19.31
CA MET A 447 -2.23 12.26 19.50
C MET A 447 -0.82 12.75 19.88
N GLY A 448 -0.11 13.31 18.91
CA GLY A 448 1.30 13.65 19.08
C GLY A 448 2.14 12.45 19.52
N LYS A 449 2.75 12.51 20.70
CA LYS A 449 3.52 11.39 21.27
C LYS A 449 2.68 10.31 21.96
N TRP A 450 1.41 10.61 22.21
CA TRP A 450 0.54 9.70 22.94
C TRP A 450 -0.16 8.71 22.00
N LYS A 451 -0.17 7.45 22.38
CA LYS A 451 -0.94 6.40 21.73
C LYS A 451 -1.85 5.75 22.77
N ALA A 452 -3.15 5.77 22.51
CA ALA A 452 -4.12 5.10 23.36
C ALA A 452 -4.79 3.94 22.62
N ILE A 453 -5.03 2.83 23.33
CA ILE A 453 -5.63 1.62 22.77
C ILE A 453 -6.68 1.08 23.72
N ARG A 454 -7.86 0.72 23.19
CA ARG A 454 -8.86 -0.16 23.82
C ARG A 454 -8.84 -1.52 23.15
N LYS A 455 -8.88 -2.59 23.95
CA LYS A 455 -8.85 -3.99 23.49
C LYS A 455 -9.97 -4.78 24.11
N ASN A 456 -10.40 -5.87 23.45
CA ASN A 456 -11.45 -6.76 23.94
C ASN A 456 -12.80 -6.05 24.18
N ILE A 457 -13.13 -5.10 23.33
CA ILE A 457 -14.33 -4.25 23.47
C ILE A 457 -15.61 -5.11 23.46
N PHE A 458 -15.66 -6.18 22.67
CA PHE A 458 -16.82 -7.09 22.62
C PHE A 458 -17.13 -7.77 23.97
N SER A 459 -16.16 -7.84 24.88
CA SER A 459 -16.34 -8.33 26.24
C SER A 459 -16.77 -7.23 27.23
N GLY A 460 -17.08 -6.03 26.73
CA GLY A 460 -17.44 -4.87 27.55
C GLY A 460 -16.24 -4.11 28.14
N ASN A 461 -15.01 -4.45 27.72
CA ASN A 461 -13.81 -3.73 28.17
C ASN A 461 -13.66 -2.40 27.42
N LEU A 462 -13.88 -1.29 28.11
CA LEU A 462 -13.67 0.07 27.62
C LEU A 462 -12.50 0.79 28.32
N ILE A 463 -11.65 0.03 29.02
CA ILE A 463 -10.44 0.58 29.65
C ILE A 463 -9.49 1.05 28.57
N THR A 464 -9.06 2.31 28.68
CA THR A 464 -8.09 2.92 27.77
C THR A 464 -6.67 2.73 28.34
N GLU A 465 -5.83 2.03 27.61
CA GLU A 465 -4.39 1.98 27.85
C GLU A 465 -3.74 3.19 27.17
N LEU A 466 -2.72 3.81 27.77
CA LEU A 466 -2.01 4.97 27.24
C LEU A 466 -0.50 4.70 27.23
N TYR A 467 0.15 5.02 26.12
CA TYR A 467 1.59 4.84 25.92
C TYR A 467 2.24 6.14 25.42
N ASN A 468 3.46 6.43 25.87
CA ASN A 468 4.27 7.52 25.37
C ASN A 468 5.29 6.96 24.36
N LEU A 469 5.05 7.12 23.07
CA LEU A 469 5.87 6.54 22.00
C LEU A 469 7.27 7.17 21.86
N GLU A 470 7.56 8.31 22.49
CA GLU A 470 8.92 8.86 22.54
C GLU A 470 9.83 8.07 23.47
N THR A 471 9.27 7.48 24.54
CA THR A 471 10.04 6.76 25.56
C THR A 471 9.72 5.27 25.61
N ASP A 472 8.62 4.84 25.02
CA ASP A 472 8.12 3.48 25.00
C ASP A 472 7.50 3.13 23.64
N ILE A 473 8.37 3.05 22.61
CA ILE A 473 7.94 2.74 21.24
C ILE A 473 7.38 1.31 21.07
N GLN A 474 7.62 0.45 22.06
CA GLN A 474 7.14 -0.93 22.08
C GLN A 474 5.82 -1.10 22.86
N GLU A 475 5.25 0.00 23.36
CA GLU A 475 3.93 0.02 24.02
C GLU A 475 3.82 -0.98 25.19
N GLN A 476 4.85 -1.04 26.06
CA GLN A 476 4.90 -2.00 27.17
C GLN A 476 4.48 -1.40 28.52
N ASN A 477 4.56 -0.07 28.67
CA ASN A 477 4.33 0.63 29.93
C ASN A 477 3.07 1.50 29.84
N ASN A 478 1.94 0.95 30.32
CA ASN A 478 0.69 1.70 30.37
C ASN A 478 0.77 2.81 31.45
N VAL A 479 0.76 4.06 31.01
CA VAL A 479 0.85 5.26 31.84
C VAL A 479 -0.49 5.99 32.02
N ALA A 480 -1.62 5.38 31.69
CA ALA A 480 -2.96 6.00 31.75
C ALA A 480 -3.29 6.58 33.14
N ALA A 481 -2.94 5.88 34.22
CA ALA A 481 -3.17 6.33 35.59
C ALA A 481 -2.36 7.58 35.96
N GLN A 482 -1.26 7.85 35.25
CA GLN A 482 -0.36 8.99 35.47
C GLN A 482 -0.78 10.23 34.68
N HIS A 483 -1.61 10.05 33.63
CA HIS A 483 -2.04 11.09 32.68
C HIS A 483 -3.55 11.07 32.44
N PRO A 484 -4.40 11.17 33.49
CA PRO A 484 -5.87 11.08 33.33
C PRO A 484 -6.47 12.18 32.47
N GLU A 485 -5.84 13.34 32.39
CA GLU A 485 -6.26 14.45 31.51
C GLU A 485 -6.07 14.11 30.01
N ILE A 486 -4.99 13.40 29.67
CA ILE A 486 -4.74 12.95 28.29
C ILE A 486 -5.71 11.83 27.92
N VAL A 487 -5.92 10.88 28.84
CA VAL A 487 -6.91 9.81 28.63
C VAL A 487 -8.29 10.41 28.37
N LYS A 488 -8.73 11.39 29.15
CA LYS A 488 -10.03 12.07 28.97
C LYS A 488 -10.14 12.76 27.61
N GLN A 489 -9.09 13.44 27.13
CA GLN A 489 -9.07 14.05 25.81
C GLN A 489 -9.20 13.00 24.72
N ILE A 490 -8.43 11.92 24.79
CA ILE A 490 -8.45 10.85 23.79
C ILE A 490 -9.78 10.10 23.80
N GLU A 491 -10.38 9.87 24.96
CA GLU A 491 -11.73 9.26 25.05
C GLU A 491 -12.83 10.12 24.44
N ALA A 492 -12.69 11.45 24.51
CA ALA A 492 -13.57 12.37 23.80
C ALA A 492 -13.43 12.23 22.28
N ILE A 493 -12.20 12.13 21.76
CA ILE A 493 -11.91 11.86 20.35
C ILE A 493 -12.51 10.50 19.97
N MET A 494 -12.25 9.43 20.72
CA MET A 494 -12.76 8.10 20.47
C MET A 494 -14.30 8.07 20.35
N LYS A 495 -14.99 8.89 21.13
CA LYS A 495 -16.44 9.01 21.07
C LYS A 495 -16.91 9.85 19.87
N GLN A 496 -16.19 10.91 19.53
CA GLN A 496 -16.52 11.82 18.43
C GLN A 496 -16.37 11.12 17.07
N GLU A 497 -15.27 10.40 16.88
CA GLU A 497 -14.87 9.79 15.61
C GLU A 497 -15.56 8.43 15.34
N HIS A 498 -16.28 7.89 16.32
CA HIS A 498 -17.08 6.69 16.12
C HIS A 498 -18.43 7.03 15.48
N VAL A 499 -18.64 6.56 14.26
CA VAL A 499 -19.93 6.59 13.57
C VAL A 499 -20.45 5.16 13.45
N PRO A 500 -21.74 4.89 13.77
CA PRO A 500 -22.31 3.54 13.66
C PRO A 500 -22.09 2.90 12.30
N ALA A 501 -21.60 1.66 12.29
CA ALA A 501 -21.33 0.94 11.06
C ALA A 501 -22.62 0.57 10.33
N THR A 502 -22.66 0.77 9.02
CA THR A 502 -23.80 0.39 8.18
C THR A 502 -23.91 -1.12 7.99
N ILE A 503 -22.77 -1.83 8.05
CA ILE A 503 -22.70 -3.27 7.89
C ILE A 503 -22.75 -3.92 9.28
N GLU A 504 -23.75 -4.79 9.52
CA GLU A 504 -23.98 -5.44 10.82
C GLU A 504 -22.73 -6.16 11.36
N ARG A 505 -21.94 -6.79 10.49
CA ARG A 505 -20.72 -7.50 10.86
C ARG A 505 -19.66 -6.57 11.47
N PHE A 506 -19.68 -5.28 11.14
CA PHE A 506 -18.69 -4.31 11.59
C PHE A 506 -19.15 -3.50 12.81
N LYS A 507 -20.36 -3.75 13.30
CA LYS A 507 -20.87 -3.06 14.49
C LYS A 507 -20.13 -3.45 15.75
N ILE A 508 -19.83 -2.45 16.57
CA ILE A 508 -19.26 -2.58 17.91
C ILE A 508 -20.28 -2.02 18.90
N LYS A 509 -21.28 -2.85 19.26
CA LYS A 509 -22.42 -2.45 20.12
C LYS A 509 -22.01 -1.74 21.40
N GLN A 510 -20.85 -2.06 21.95
CA GLN A 510 -20.30 -1.43 23.15
C GLN A 510 -19.87 0.03 22.92
N LEU A 511 -19.71 0.48 21.65
CA LEU A 511 -19.42 1.86 21.30
C LEU A 511 -20.66 2.66 20.89
N GLY A 512 -21.82 2.02 20.76
CA GLY A 512 -23.10 2.67 20.47
C GLY A 512 -23.70 2.34 19.10
N ASP A 513 -23.17 1.34 18.40
CA ASP A 513 -23.74 0.81 17.15
C ASP A 513 -25.14 0.21 17.30
#